data_ece28de9294475de8d307e7032d606e3
#
_entry.id   ece28de9294475de8d307e7032d606e3
#
_cell.length_a   1.000
_cell.length_b   1.000
_cell.length_c   1.000
_cell.angle_alpha   90.00
_cell.angle_beta   90.00
_cell.angle_gamma   90.00
#
_symmetry.space_group_name_H-M   'P 1'
#
loop_
_entity.id
_entity.type
_entity.pdbx_description
1 polymer ?
#
loop_
_entity_poly.entity_id
_entity_poly.type
_entity_poly.pdbx_seq_one_letter_code
_entity_poly.pdbx_strand_id
1 'polypeptide(L)'
;VDLAHACLCVGITGGSGSGKTTFTTLLAEQLGTVQSAVLHQDRYFRDWLELPEAERAAQRTVNAPEGLAWPAFLERLQALRRGEAVSEPALGTRSHARQPDLQTVLPSAVLLVEGLFALWHPELRALLDLGVYLDVPDDERVLRRLLRDVAERGGDLQRSAAWYRQDVLPNFAVYTGASRQHADLVIPWTRRNPTAVTVVADWVRGELARRAGEQRTG
;
A
#
# COMPACT_ATOMS: atom_id res chain seq x y z
N VAL A 1 15.69 -20.40 -10.86
CA VAL A 1 14.61 -20.48 -9.87
C VAL A 1 13.37 -19.94 -10.55
N ASP A 2 12.33 -20.75 -10.65
CA ASP A 2 11.05 -20.31 -11.21
C ASP A 2 10.44 -19.28 -10.22
N LEU A 3 10.57 -18.00 -10.54
CA LEU A 3 10.09 -16.89 -9.70
C LEU A 3 8.56 -16.89 -9.56
N ALA A 4 7.84 -17.56 -10.46
CA ALA A 4 6.38 -17.58 -10.44
C ALA A 4 5.79 -18.29 -9.20
N HIS A 5 6.53 -19.23 -8.58
CA HIS A 5 6.11 -19.96 -7.39
C HIS A 5 6.84 -19.51 -6.11
N ALA A 6 7.83 -18.63 -6.21
CA ALA A 6 8.71 -18.25 -5.10
C ALA A 6 8.45 -16.83 -4.57
N CYS A 7 7.68 -15.98 -5.29
CA CYS A 7 7.44 -14.60 -4.86
C CYS A 7 6.49 -14.54 -3.67
N LEU A 8 6.96 -13.98 -2.56
CA LEU A 8 6.19 -13.78 -1.34
C LEU A 8 5.58 -12.38 -1.33
N CYS A 9 4.27 -12.30 -1.13
CA CYS A 9 3.53 -11.03 -1.14
C CYS A 9 3.09 -10.63 0.27
N VAL A 10 3.52 -9.47 0.73
CA VAL A 10 3.12 -8.89 2.03
C VAL A 10 2.25 -7.66 1.79
N GLY A 11 0.99 -7.71 2.22
CA GLY A 11 0.07 -6.58 2.17
C GLY A 11 0.20 -5.71 3.42
N ILE A 12 0.38 -4.39 3.25
CA ILE A 12 0.54 -3.43 4.34
C ILE A 12 -0.53 -2.37 4.23
N THR A 13 -1.45 -2.33 5.20
CA THR A 13 -2.55 -1.36 5.24
C THR A 13 -2.64 -0.62 6.56
N GLY A 14 -3.53 0.35 6.61
CA GLY A 14 -3.82 1.21 7.76
C GLY A 14 -4.32 2.56 7.28
N GLY A 15 -4.94 3.34 8.14
CA GLY A 15 -5.53 4.63 7.80
C GLY A 15 -4.53 5.64 7.23
N SER A 16 -5.04 6.67 6.57
CA SER A 16 -4.18 7.78 6.15
C SER A 16 -3.51 8.42 7.38
N GLY A 17 -2.21 8.63 7.30
CA GLY A 17 -1.39 9.07 8.45
C GLY A 17 -0.92 7.95 9.39
N SER A 18 -1.24 6.68 9.13
CA SER A 18 -0.75 5.56 9.96
C SER A 18 0.74 5.25 9.78
N GLY A 19 1.41 5.78 8.75
CA GLY A 19 2.85 5.55 8.53
C GLY A 19 3.16 4.27 7.74
N LYS A 20 2.24 3.81 6.89
CA LYS A 20 2.45 2.64 6.01
C LYS A 20 3.76 2.70 5.24
N THR A 21 3.99 3.80 4.54
CA THR A 21 5.22 3.99 3.73
C THR A 21 6.48 3.92 4.60
N THR A 22 6.43 4.50 5.82
CA THR A 22 7.54 4.41 6.77
C THR A 22 7.79 2.96 7.20
N PHE A 23 6.73 2.22 7.54
CA PHE A 23 6.86 0.81 7.89
C PHE A 23 7.41 -0.02 6.72
N THR A 24 6.88 0.18 5.52
CA THR A 24 7.31 -0.52 4.30
C THR A 24 8.78 -0.26 3.98
N THR A 25 9.23 1.01 4.11
CA THR A 25 10.64 1.36 3.92
C THR A 25 11.54 0.66 4.95
N LEU A 26 11.18 0.73 6.24
CA LEU A 26 11.95 0.07 7.30
C LEU A 26 11.98 -1.46 7.12
N LEU A 27 10.88 -2.06 6.67
CA LEU A 27 10.83 -3.49 6.38
C LEU A 27 11.74 -3.85 5.21
N ALA A 28 11.71 -3.09 4.13
CA ALA A 28 12.59 -3.30 2.98
C ALA A 28 14.08 -3.16 3.36
N GLU A 29 14.41 -2.15 4.17
CA GLU A 29 15.76 -1.97 4.72
C GLU A 29 16.17 -3.14 5.62
N GLN A 30 15.28 -3.60 6.49
CA GLN A 30 15.53 -4.72 7.40
C GLN A 30 15.70 -6.05 6.64
N LEU A 31 15.03 -6.25 5.51
CA LEU A 31 15.21 -7.42 4.65
C LEU A 31 16.64 -7.49 4.05
N GLY A 32 17.29 -6.34 3.86
CA GLY A 32 18.70 -6.24 3.50
C GLY A 32 19.02 -6.89 2.17
N THR A 33 19.72 -8.02 2.19
CA THR A 33 20.12 -8.78 0.98
C THR A 33 18.98 -9.52 0.30
N VAL A 34 17.82 -9.67 0.96
CA VAL A 34 16.63 -10.24 0.33
C VAL A 34 16.04 -9.20 -0.62
N GLN A 35 16.04 -9.51 -1.91
CA GLN A 35 15.48 -8.61 -2.91
C GLN A 35 13.99 -8.41 -2.66
N SER A 36 13.59 -7.16 -2.47
CA SER A 36 12.20 -6.77 -2.32
C SER A 36 11.83 -5.63 -3.26
N ALA A 37 10.61 -5.65 -3.77
CA ALA A 37 10.03 -4.57 -4.53
C ALA A 37 8.78 -4.06 -3.83
N VAL A 38 8.48 -2.77 -3.99
CA VAL A 38 7.29 -2.13 -3.41
C VAL A 38 6.33 -1.76 -4.52
N LEU A 39 5.09 -2.19 -4.40
CA LEU A 39 3.98 -1.78 -5.24
C LEU A 39 3.08 -0.82 -4.44
N HIS A 40 3.07 0.43 -4.85
CA HIS A 40 2.32 1.49 -4.15
C HIS A 40 0.93 1.64 -4.74
N GLN A 41 -0.11 1.28 -3.98
CA GLN A 41 -1.50 1.40 -4.41
C GLN A 41 -1.90 2.85 -4.74
N ASP A 42 -1.30 3.82 -4.05
CA ASP A 42 -1.57 5.26 -4.28
C ASP A 42 -1.25 5.74 -5.70
N ARG A 43 -0.47 5.00 -6.48
CA ARG A 43 -0.18 5.30 -7.90
C ARG A 43 -1.32 4.96 -8.84
N TYR A 44 -2.26 4.17 -8.39
CA TYR A 44 -3.36 3.62 -9.19
C TYR A 44 -4.69 4.34 -8.94
N PHE A 45 -4.70 5.44 -8.20
CA PHE A 45 -5.90 6.26 -8.11
C PHE A 45 -6.22 6.89 -9.47
N ARG A 46 -7.49 6.79 -9.86
CA ARG A 46 -8.01 7.31 -11.12
C ARG A 46 -7.96 8.84 -11.13
N ASP A 47 -7.67 9.42 -12.27
CA ASP A 47 -7.70 10.86 -12.51
C ASP A 47 -9.01 11.32 -13.17
N TRP A 48 -9.83 10.37 -13.59
CA TRP A 48 -11.13 10.64 -14.18
C TRP A 48 -11.05 11.57 -15.40
N LEU A 49 -9.91 11.52 -16.15
CA LEU A 49 -9.71 12.35 -17.35
C LEU A 49 -10.73 12.07 -18.45
N GLU A 50 -11.36 10.90 -18.41
CA GLU A 50 -12.46 10.50 -19.27
C GLU A 50 -13.75 11.29 -19.03
N LEU A 51 -13.88 11.96 -17.85
CA LEU A 51 -15.06 12.75 -17.52
C LEU A 51 -14.84 14.25 -17.75
N PRO A 52 -15.91 15.01 -18.04
CA PRO A 52 -15.86 16.47 -18.03
C PRO A 52 -15.31 17.02 -16.71
N GLU A 53 -14.61 18.15 -16.76
CA GLU A 53 -13.94 18.73 -15.57
C GLU A 53 -14.90 18.98 -14.40
N ALA A 54 -16.11 19.42 -14.66
CA ALA A 54 -17.13 19.67 -13.64
C ALA A 54 -17.55 18.39 -12.91
N GLU A 55 -17.54 17.24 -13.58
CA GLU A 55 -17.90 15.94 -13.00
C GLU A 55 -16.75 15.30 -12.26
N ARG A 56 -15.49 15.56 -12.68
CA ARG A 56 -14.29 15.01 -12.03
C ARG A 56 -14.21 15.36 -10.55
N ALA A 57 -14.58 16.57 -10.18
CA ALA A 57 -14.51 17.04 -8.80
C ALA A 57 -15.40 16.22 -7.85
N ALA A 58 -16.56 15.76 -8.34
CA ALA A 58 -17.47 14.91 -7.56
C ALA A 58 -16.98 13.47 -7.41
N GLN A 59 -16.18 12.99 -8.37
CA GLN A 59 -15.66 11.61 -8.36
C GLN A 59 -14.31 11.48 -7.68
N ARG A 60 -13.59 12.57 -7.44
CA ARG A 60 -12.25 12.56 -6.86
C ARG A 60 -12.29 12.17 -5.39
N THR A 61 -12.22 10.89 -5.11
CA THR A 61 -11.91 10.36 -3.80
C THR A 61 -10.63 9.52 -3.86
N VAL A 62 -9.82 9.61 -2.83
CA VAL A 62 -8.64 8.74 -2.59
C VAL A 62 -8.83 7.92 -1.32
N ASN A 63 -10.03 7.89 -0.79
CA ASN A 63 -10.36 7.20 0.46
C ASN A 63 -11.49 6.19 0.28
N ALA A 64 -11.93 5.96 -0.97
CA ALA A 64 -12.87 4.92 -1.35
C ALA A 64 -12.27 4.02 -2.44
N PRO A 65 -12.53 2.71 -2.39
CA PRO A 65 -11.95 1.74 -3.33
C PRO A 65 -12.31 1.98 -4.78
N GLU A 66 -13.46 2.60 -5.04
CA GLU A 66 -13.94 2.93 -6.39
C GLU A 66 -13.01 3.92 -7.11
N GLY A 67 -12.23 4.69 -6.33
CA GLY A 67 -11.22 5.59 -6.85
C GLY A 67 -9.98 4.89 -7.42
N LEU A 68 -9.83 3.57 -7.25
CA LEU A 68 -8.70 2.80 -7.72
C LEU A 68 -8.96 2.12 -9.07
N ALA A 69 -7.95 2.11 -9.92
CA ALA A 69 -7.91 1.33 -11.16
C ALA A 69 -7.54 -0.13 -10.84
N TRP A 70 -8.43 -0.87 -10.17
CA TRP A 70 -8.21 -2.23 -9.70
C TRP A 70 -7.70 -3.20 -10.77
N PRO A 71 -8.29 -3.24 -11.98
CA PRO A 71 -7.81 -4.16 -13.03
C PRO A 71 -6.33 -3.92 -13.33
N ALA A 72 -5.92 -2.66 -13.48
CA ALA A 72 -4.54 -2.31 -13.79
C ALA A 72 -3.59 -2.63 -12.62
N PHE A 73 -4.04 -2.45 -11.37
CA PHE A 73 -3.26 -2.77 -10.17
C PHE A 73 -3.04 -4.29 -10.04
N LEU A 74 -4.11 -5.07 -10.14
CA LEU A 74 -4.06 -6.53 -10.02
C LEU A 74 -3.26 -7.18 -11.15
N GLU A 75 -3.40 -6.69 -12.39
CA GLU A 75 -2.62 -7.14 -13.53
C GLU A 75 -1.10 -6.98 -13.27
N ARG A 76 -0.67 -5.81 -12.77
CA ARG A 76 0.74 -5.55 -12.49
C ARG A 76 1.28 -6.39 -11.33
N LEU A 77 0.47 -6.56 -10.28
CA LEU A 77 0.84 -7.46 -9.19
C LEU A 77 1.03 -8.90 -9.69
N GLN A 78 0.10 -9.40 -10.50
CA GLN A 78 0.19 -10.73 -11.08
C GLN A 78 1.39 -10.88 -12.02
N ALA A 79 1.68 -9.85 -12.85
CA ALA A 79 2.85 -9.83 -13.72
C ALA A 79 4.15 -9.92 -12.92
N LEU A 80 4.31 -9.12 -11.85
CA LEU A 80 5.46 -9.21 -10.95
C LEU A 80 5.61 -10.59 -10.33
N ARG A 81 4.50 -11.22 -9.92
CA ARG A 81 4.51 -12.59 -9.39
C ARG A 81 4.94 -13.62 -10.42
N ARG A 82 4.67 -13.40 -11.70
CA ARG A 82 5.16 -14.26 -12.81
C ARG A 82 6.61 -13.98 -13.18
N GLY A 83 7.29 -13.05 -12.52
CA GLY A 83 8.66 -12.68 -12.85
C GLY A 83 8.78 -11.64 -13.99
N GLU A 84 7.70 -10.96 -14.32
CA GLU A 84 7.67 -9.94 -15.37
C GLU A 84 7.88 -8.56 -14.76
N ALA A 85 8.72 -7.71 -15.38
CA ALA A 85 8.86 -6.31 -14.99
C ALA A 85 7.63 -5.52 -15.41
N VAL A 86 7.23 -4.56 -14.59
CA VAL A 86 6.09 -3.69 -14.88
C VAL A 86 6.47 -2.22 -14.85
N SER A 87 5.76 -1.41 -15.64
CA SER A 87 5.88 0.04 -15.59
C SER A 87 4.66 0.63 -14.91
N GLU A 88 4.89 1.54 -13.97
CA GLU A 88 3.83 2.26 -13.25
C GLU A 88 4.17 3.75 -13.12
N PRO A 89 3.17 4.61 -12.88
CA PRO A 89 3.42 6.03 -12.68
C PRO A 89 4.41 6.27 -11.52
N ALA A 90 5.24 7.28 -11.64
CA ALA A 90 6.19 7.64 -10.58
C ALA A 90 5.47 8.00 -9.27
N LEU A 91 6.11 7.78 -8.14
CA LEU A 91 5.58 8.11 -6.82
C LEU A 91 5.23 9.61 -6.73
N GLY A 92 4.10 9.93 -6.11
CA GLY A 92 3.61 11.30 -5.99
C GLY A 92 2.72 11.79 -7.12
N THR A 93 2.59 11.02 -8.20
CA THR A 93 1.64 11.32 -9.28
C THR A 93 0.25 10.87 -8.89
N ARG A 94 -0.44 11.64 -8.08
CA ARG A 94 -1.87 11.46 -7.92
C ARG A 94 -2.59 11.99 -9.15
N SER A 95 -3.74 11.44 -9.37
CA SER A 95 -4.67 11.63 -10.45
C SER A 95 -4.52 12.92 -11.31
N HIS A 96 -4.63 14.08 -10.70
CA HIS A 96 -4.56 15.37 -11.38
C HIS A 96 -3.13 15.89 -11.67
N ALA A 97 -2.12 15.22 -11.13
CA ALA A 97 -0.70 15.56 -11.26
C ALA A 97 0.12 14.39 -11.83
N ARG A 98 -0.58 13.42 -12.47
CA ARG A 98 0.08 12.24 -13.04
C ARG A 98 1.09 12.67 -14.09
N GLN A 99 2.35 12.38 -13.83
CA GLN A 99 3.42 12.66 -14.77
C GLN A 99 3.53 11.52 -15.79
N PRO A 100 4.00 11.81 -17.00
CA PRO A 100 4.17 10.79 -18.04
C PRO A 100 5.31 9.82 -17.71
N ASP A 101 6.21 10.17 -16.78
CA ASP A 101 7.34 9.33 -16.43
C ASP A 101 6.89 8.09 -15.68
N LEU A 102 7.16 6.94 -16.27
CA LEU A 102 6.88 5.64 -15.68
C LEU A 102 8.09 5.17 -14.87
N GLN A 103 7.82 4.61 -13.70
CA GLN A 103 8.82 3.89 -12.93
C GLN A 103 8.73 2.40 -13.28
N THR A 104 9.87 1.78 -13.57
CA THR A 104 9.94 0.32 -13.73
C THR A 104 10.10 -0.34 -12.39
N VAL A 105 9.22 -1.29 -12.08
CA VAL A 105 9.31 -2.19 -10.92
C VAL A 105 9.76 -3.55 -11.44
N LEU A 106 10.86 -4.04 -10.90
CA LEU A 106 11.41 -5.33 -11.26
C LEU A 106 10.82 -6.44 -10.38
N PRO A 107 10.64 -7.66 -10.92
CA PRO A 107 10.23 -8.81 -10.13
C PRO A 107 11.28 -9.10 -9.04
N SER A 108 10.80 -9.50 -7.88
CA SER A 108 11.64 -9.70 -6.70
C SER A 108 11.12 -10.89 -5.88
N ALA A 109 11.98 -11.45 -5.04
CA ALA A 109 11.59 -12.55 -4.15
C ALA A 109 10.49 -12.16 -3.17
N VAL A 110 10.40 -10.86 -2.83
CA VAL A 110 9.37 -10.30 -1.95
C VAL A 110 8.70 -9.11 -2.62
N LEU A 111 7.38 -9.10 -2.65
CA LEU A 111 6.57 -7.94 -3.04
C LEU A 111 5.89 -7.36 -1.80
N LEU A 112 6.17 -6.10 -1.52
CA LEU A 112 5.52 -5.32 -0.48
C LEU A 112 4.42 -4.48 -1.13
N VAL A 113 3.18 -4.83 -0.87
CA VAL A 113 2.00 -4.14 -1.41
C VAL A 113 1.48 -3.18 -0.36
N GLU A 114 1.69 -1.87 -0.54
CA GLU A 114 1.21 -0.89 0.43
C GLU A 114 0.04 -0.08 -0.10
N GLY A 115 -0.93 0.19 0.76
CA GLY A 115 -2.04 1.08 0.43
C GLY A 115 -3.18 1.08 1.43
N LEU A 116 -4.12 2.01 1.25
CA LEU A 116 -5.30 2.11 2.11
C LEU A 116 -6.19 0.86 2.03
N PHE A 117 -6.21 0.22 0.87
CA PHE A 117 -7.13 -0.89 0.55
C PHE A 117 -6.39 -2.21 0.29
N ALA A 118 -5.14 -2.34 0.76
CA ALA A 118 -4.34 -3.54 0.52
C ALA A 118 -4.99 -4.81 1.10
N LEU A 119 -5.77 -4.69 2.19
CA LEU A 119 -6.53 -5.79 2.76
C LEU A 119 -8.05 -5.72 2.48
N TRP A 120 -8.53 -4.74 1.72
CA TRP A 120 -9.95 -4.59 1.45
C TRP A 120 -10.43 -5.47 0.29
N HIS A 121 -9.69 -5.52 -0.83
CA HIS A 121 -10.12 -6.21 -2.06
C HIS A 121 -9.94 -7.73 -1.96
N PRO A 122 -10.99 -8.55 -2.16
CA PRO A 122 -10.89 -10.01 -2.00
C PRO A 122 -9.85 -10.67 -2.89
N GLU A 123 -9.80 -10.30 -4.17
CA GLU A 123 -8.81 -10.87 -5.11
C GLU A 123 -7.39 -10.49 -4.71
N LEU A 124 -7.17 -9.27 -4.21
CA LEU A 124 -5.85 -8.87 -3.72
C LEU A 124 -5.46 -9.71 -2.50
N ARG A 125 -6.38 -9.87 -1.53
CA ARG A 125 -6.11 -10.71 -0.35
C ARG A 125 -5.74 -12.14 -0.72
N ALA A 126 -6.38 -12.72 -1.72
CA ALA A 126 -6.06 -14.07 -2.19
C ALA A 126 -4.64 -14.19 -2.78
N LEU A 127 -4.01 -13.08 -3.12
CA LEU A 127 -2.64 -13.02 -3.62
C LEU A 127 -1.60 -12.73 -2.53
N LEU A 128 -2.03 -12.38 -1.32
CA LEU A 128 -1.15 -12.07 -0.20
C LEU A 128 -0.81 -13.31 0.61
N ASP A 129 0.44 -13.43 1.01
CA ASP A 129 0.93 -14.45 1.93
C ASP A 129 0.88 -13.98 3.40
N LEU A 130 0.92 -12.65 3.61
CA LEU A 130 0.79 -12.02 4.92
C LEU A 130 0.09 -10.68 4.78
N GLY A 131 -0.93 -10.46 5.59
CA GLY A 131 -1.64 -9.19 5.72
C GLY A 131 -1.27 -8.47 7.02
N VAL A 132 -0.72 -7.27 6.92
CA VAL A 132 -0.33 -6.42 8.05
C VAL A 132 -1.22 -5.19 8.11
N TYR A 133 -1.83 -4.95 9.27
CA TYR A 133 -2.58 -3.73 9.57
C TYR A 133 -1.83 -2.87 10.59
N LEU A 134 -1.52 -1.63 10.22
CA LEU A 134 -0.92 -0.66 11.14
C LEU A 134 -2.00 0.06 11.93
N ASP A 135 -2.07 -0.24 13.22
CA ASP A 135 -3.05 0.29 14.14
C ASP A 135 -2.53 1.57 14.82
N VAL A 136 -3.19 2.67 14.49
CA VAL A 136 -2.88 4.02 15.02
C VAL A 136 -4.19 4.71 15.38
N PRO A 137 -4.33 5.28 16.57
CA PRO A 137 -5.51 6.04 16.96
C PRO A 137 -5.88 7.14 15.98
N ASP A 138 -7.18 7.43 15.85
CA ASP A 138 -7.69 8.36 14.86
C ASP A 138 -7.17 9.78 15.06
N ASP A 139 -7.08 10.26 16.28
CA ASP A 139 -6.55 11.57 16.67
C ASP A 139 -5.08 11.73 16.23
N GLU A 140 -4.26 10.73 16.46
CA GLU A 140 -2.86 10.73 16.04
C GLU A 140 -2.74 10.70 14.51
N ARG A 141 -3.57 9.90 13.82
CA ARG A 141 -3.57 9.85 12.34
C ARG A 141 -3.98 11.20 11.72
N VAL A 142 -5.00 11.86 12.31
CA VAL A 142 -5.43 13.21 11.89
C VAL A 142 -4.30 14.20 12.04
N LEU A 143 -3.65 14.23 13.21
CA LEU A 143 -2.53 15.12 13.49
C LEU A 143 -1.38 14.92 12.50
N ARG A 144 -0.92 13.68 12.30
CA ARG A 144 0.14 13.35 11.33
C ARG A 144 -0.23 13.77 9.92
N ARG A 145 -1.47 13.53 9.52
CA ARG A 145 -1.94 13.91 8.19
C ARG A 145 -1.94 15.41 8.00
N LEU A 146 -2.46 16.18 8.96
CA LEU A 146 -2.49 17.64 8.87
C LEU A 146 -1.09 18.23 8.85
N LEU A 147 -0.17 17.74 9.69
CA LEU A 147 1.23 18.16 9.69
C LEU A 147 1.87 17.92 8.31
N ARG A 148 1.70 16.72 7.75
CA ARG A 148 2.21 16.40 6.42
C ARG A 148 1.59 17.27 5.33
N ASP A 149 0.25 17.40 5.30
CA ASP A 149 -0.43 18.07 4.22
C ASP A 149 -0.23 19.59 4.27
N VAL A 150 -0.05 20.18 5.46
CA VAL A 150 0.17 21.63 5.66
C VAL A 150 1.67 21.97 5.72
N ALA A 151 2.43 21.38 6.66
CA ALA A 151 3.81 21.77 6.91
C ALA A 151 4.78 21.25 5.85
N GLU A 152 4.58 20.03 5.33
CA GLU A 152 5.49 19.43 4.36
C GLU A 152 5.09 19.71 2.91
N ARG A 153 3.78 19.86 2.62
CA ARG A 153 3.24 20.02 1.26
C ARG A 153 2.72 21.42 0.96
N GLY A 154 2.74 22.32 1.96
CA GLY A 154 2.28 23.70 1.81
C GLY A 154 0.78 23.84 1.60
N GLY A 155 -0.02 22.86 2.04
CA GLY A 155 -1.46 22.88 1.90
C GLY A 155 -2.14 23.82 2.90
N ASP A 156 -3.36 24.27 2.57
CA ASP A 156 -4.19 25.05 3.47
C ASP A 156 -4.83 24.18 4.56
N LEU A 157 -4.74 24.62 5.81
CA LEU A 157 -5.23 23.87 6.97
C LEU A 157 -6.75 23.67 6.93
N GLN A 158 -7.51 24.72 6.60
CA GLN A 158 -8.97 24.65 6.61
C GLN A 158 -9.46 23.71 5.51
N ARG A 159 -8.87 23.81 4.33
CA ARG A 159 -9.16 22.93 3.21
C ARG A 159 -8.81 21.48 3.52
N SER A 160 -7.66 21.23 4.15
CA SER A 160 -7.23 19.89 4.55
C SER A 160 -8.15 19.28 5.61
N ALA A 161 -8.59 20.10 6.59
CA ALA A 161 -9.53 19.67 7.62
C ALA A 161 -10.95 19.42 7.07
N ALA A 162 -11.42 20.27 6.15
CA ALA A 162 -12.69 20.09 5.47
C ALA A 162 -12.70 18.79 4.66
N TRP A 163 -11.66 18.55 3.87
CA TRP A 163 -11.49 17.32 3.11
C TRP A 163 -11.45 16.08 4.01
N TYR A 164 -10.74 16.16 5.15
CA TYR A 164 -10.70 15.06 6.12
C TYR A 164 -12.10 14.70 6.61
N ARG A 165 -12.91 15.67 6.99
CA ARG A 165 -14.28 15.45 7.47
C ARG A 165 -15.21 14.91 6.40
N GLN A 166 -15.07 15.41 5.19
CA GLN A 166 -15.99 15.10 4.08
C GLN A 166 -15.68 13.75 3.43
N ASP A 167 -14.40 13.39 3.30
CA ASP A 167 -13.98 12.24 2.49
C ASP A 167 -13.23 11.18 3.31
N VAL A 168 -12.28 11.56 4.17
CA VAL A 168 -11.44 10.57 4.88
C VAL A 168 -12.18 9.86 5.99
N LEU A 169 -12.82 10.63 6.87
CA LEU A 169 -13.46 10.11 8.08
C LEU A 169 -14.61 9.13 7.76
N PRO A 170 -15.58 9.45 6.89
CA PRO A 170 -16.67 8.53 6.58
C PRO A 170 -16.18 7.26 5.88
N ASN A 171 -15.23 7.39 4.97
CA ASN A 171 -14.72 6.26 4.19
C ASN A 171 -13.77 5.35 5.00
N PHE A 172 -13.07 5.89 6.00
CA PHE A 172 -12.16 5.10 6.83
C PHE A 172 -12.88 3.94 7.53
N ALA A 173 -13.97 4.23 8.22
CA ALA A 173 -14.71 3.22 8.98
C ALA A 173 -15.27 2.10 8.07
N VAL A 174 -15.73 2.49 6.86
CA VAL A 174 -16.36 1.57 5.91
C VAL A 174 -15.34 0.66 5.22
N TYR A 175 -14.18 1.20 4.85
CA TYR A 175 -13.22 0.49 3.99
C TYR A 175 -11.95 0.09 4.75
N THR A 176 -11.08 1.05 5.02
CA THR A 176 -9.75 0.75 5.61
C THR A 176 -9.87 0.22 7.04
N GLY A 177 -10.71 0.85 7.87
CA GLY A 177 -10.95 0.42 9.25
C GLY A 177 -11.55 -0.97 9.32
N ALA A 178 -12.57 -1.23 8.49
CA ALA A 178 -13.21 -2.54 8.40
C ALA A 178 -12.25 -3.64 7.92
N SER A 179 -11.25 -3.31 7.10
CA SER A 179 -10.28 -4.29 6.58
C SER A 179 -9.34 -4.84 7.66
N ARG A 180 -9.30 -4.24 8.86
CA ARG A 180 -8.53 -4.73 10.01
C ARG A 180 -8.84 -6.19 10.37
N GLN A 181 -10.09 -6.63 10.19
CA GLN A 181 -10.52 -8.02 10.43
C GLN A 181 -9.86 -9.04 9.50
N HIS A 182 -9.29 -8.59 8.37
CA HIS A 182 -8.62 -9.43 7.38
C HIS A 182 -7.10 -9.45 7.54
N ALA A 183 -6.57 -8.82 8.57
CA ALA A 183 -5.14 -8.80 8.85
C ALA A 183 -4.72 -10.05 9.62
N ASP A 184 -3.61 -10.65 9.21
CA ASP A 184 -2.94 -11.70 9.96
C ASP A 184 -2.18 -11.12 11.16
N LEU A 185 -1.65 -9.90 11.01
CA LEU A 185 -0.97 -9.15 12.05
C LEU A 185 -1.55 -7.73 12.19
N VAL A 186 -1.90 -7.35 13.42
CA VAL A 186 -2.26 -5.99 13.78
C VAL A 186 -1.12 -5.40 14.62
N ILE A 187 -0.44 -4.39 14.07
CA ILE A 187 0.76 -3.81 14.68
C ILE A 187 0.43 -2.43 15.24
N PRO A 188 0.54 -2.21 16.57
CA PRO A 188 0.48 -0.88 17.15
C PRO A 188 1.61 0.00 16.60
N TRP A 189 1.25 1.11 15.94
CA TRP A 189 2.19 1.97 15.22
C TRP A 189 2.07 3.46 15.58
N THR A 190 1.58 3.75 16.78
CA THR A 190 1.53 5.12 17.33
C THR A 190 2.93 5.72 17.45
N ARG A 191 3.92 4.88 17.66
CA ARG A 191 5.35 5.21 17.60
C ARG A 191 6.05 4.15 16.77
N ARG A 192 7.24 4.48 16.25
CA ARG A 192 8.07 3.48 15.55
C ARG A 192 8.27 2.27 16.46
N ASN A 193 8.00 1.09 15.91
CA ASN A 193 8.10 -0.19 16.60
C ASN A 193 9.10 -1.09 15.84
N PRO A 194 10.41 -0.92 16.07
CA PRO A 194 11.43 -1.68 15.36
C PRO A 194 11.33 -3.19 15.60
N THR A 195 10.89 -3.60 16.80
CA THR A 195 10.66 -5.01 17.09
C THR A 195 9.62 -5.62 16.16
N ALA A 196 8.51 -4.92 15.90
CA ALA A 196 7.50 -5.41 14.97
C ALA A 196 8.03 -5.52 13.54
N VAL A 197 8.87 -4.57 13.11
CA VAL A 197 9.54 -4.65 11.79
C VAL A 197 10.44 -5.88 11.72
N THR A 198 11.23 -6.14 12.77
CA THR A 198 12.11 -7.32 12.86
C THR A 198 11.31 -8.61 12.80
N VAL A 199 10.22 -8.72 13.57
CA VAL A 199 9.35 -9.91 13.57
C VAL A 199 8.80 -10.21 12.17
N VAL A 200 8.32 -9.18 11.46
CA VAL A 200 7.82 -9.36 10.09
C VAL A 200 8.96 -9.75 9.13
N ALA A 201 10.13 -9.12 9.25
CA ALA A 201 11.29 -9.45 8.42
C ALA A 201 11.78 -10.89 8.65
N ASP A 202 11.79 -11.36 9.88
CA ASP A 202 12.22 -12.73 10.23
C ASP A 202 11.18 -13.76 9.75
N TRP A 203 9.89 -13.44 9.84
CA TRP A 203 8.85 -14.29 9.26
C TRP A 203 9.04 -14.42 7.74
N VAL A 204 9.29 -13.30 7.03
CA VAL A 204 9.55 -13.29 5.58
C VAL A 204 10.74 -14.17 5.23
N ARG A 205 11.87 -14.04 5.95
CA ARG A 205 13.07 -14.85 5.72
C ARG A 205 12.80 -16.34 5.96
N GLY A 206 12.10 -16.67 7.04
CA GLY A 206 11.72 -18.03 7.39
C GLY A 206 10.83 -18.66 6.33
N GLU A 207 9.84 -17.93 5.84
CA GLU A 207 8.93 -18.42 4.81
C GLU A 207 9.63 -18.64 3.45
N LEU A 208 10.53 -17.74 3.06
CA LEU A 208 11.35 -17.94 1.86
C LEU A 208 12.25 -19.17 1.99
N ALA A 209 12.87 -19.39 3.14
CA ALA A 209 13.71 -20.55 3.39
C ALA A 209 12.89 -21.86 3.35
N ARG A 210 11.69 -21.86 3.92
CA ARG A 210 10.77 -23.00 3.87
C ARG A 210 10.39 -23.36 2.42
N ARG A 211 9.97 -22.37 1.61
CA ARG A 211 9.62 -22.57 0.19
C ARG A 211 10.81 -23.09 -0.63
N ALA A 212 12.00 -22.55 -0.39
CA ALA A 212 13.22 -23.02 -1.07
C ALA A 212 13.59 -24.47 -0.68
N GLY A 213 13.29 -24.91 0.54
CA GLY A 213 13.47 -26.28 1.00
C GLY A 213 12.52 -27.27 0.30
N GLU A 214 11.25 -26.90 0.18
CA GLU A 214 10.22 -27.73 -0.48
C GLU A 214 10.52 -27.96 -1.97
N GLN A 215 11.04 -26.94 -2.67
CA GLN A 215 11.43 -27.05 -4.09
C GLN A 215 12.62 -28.01 -4.33
N ARG A 216 13.43 -28.30 -3.31
CA ARG A 216 14.58 -29.23 -3.43
C ARG A 216 14.23 -30.70 -3.18
N THR A 217 13.05 -30.91 -2.59
CA THR A 217 12.62 -32.28 -2.18
C THR A 217 11.50 -32.84 -3.07
N GLY A 218 10.97 -32.11 -4.00
CA GLY A 218 9.98 -32.51 -5.01
C GLY A 218 10.58 -32.58 -6.39
#